data_2be9184586fe24b26baf90a3fdab5850
#
_entry.id   2be9184586fe24b26baf90a3fdab5850
#
_cell.length_a   1.000
_cell.length_b   1.000
_cell.length_c   1.000
_cell.angle_alpha   90.00
_cell.angle_beta   90.00
_cell.angle_gamma   90.00
#
_symmetry.space_group_name_H-M   'P 1'
#
loop_
_entity.id
_entity.type
_entity.pdbx_description
1 polymer ?
#
loop_
_entity_poly.entity_id
_entity_poly.type
_entity_poly.pdbx_seq_one_letter_code
_entity_poly.pdbx_strand_id
1 'polypeptide(L)'
;MAIVLPILRQVAPIRSVLDAGQLAELARQALVAEVELTPKPGLVDRRGAGAHSDLSLDLMRQSAAAIAPYFEAMGDSAQSMPFDRGLRTEVAAIGRAAESAMLQATNGSNAHKGAIWVLGLLVTAASRGIDLNPAAIAQDAAFLARLPDRAQPQLLSHGEMVRARYGATGARGEAFAGFPHVLHVGLPTLRAERNRARTETNGRLWALLNIMARLEDTCVLYRGGAEGLAIVQKGASDALLAGGPGSVAGELAMLRLDQELLIRNISPGGAADLLAATLFLDALEQGQNAIEDNSLSEEVSYGTD
;
A
#
# COMPACT_ATOMS: atom_id res chain seq x y z
N MET A 1 32.74 -43.14 -30.94
CA MET A 1 31.42 -42.99 -30.26
C MET A 1 31.34 -41.59 -29.68
N ALA A 2 30.69 -40.66 -30.37
CA ALA A 2 30.52 -39.28 -29.91
C ALA A 2 29.27 -39.21 -29.08
N ILE A 3 29.41 -38.77 -27.82
CA ILE A 3 28.29 -38.55 -26.91
C ILE A 3 27.68 -37.18 -27.25
N VAL A 4 26.50 -37.19 -27.86
CA VAL A 4 25.71 -35.99 -28.12
C VAL A 4 24.99 -35.67 -26.78
N LEU A 5 25.45 -34.60 -26.10
CA LEU A 5 24.73 -34.01 -24.97
C LEU A 5 23.48 -33.31 -25.49
N PRO A 6 22.31 -33.53 -24.85
CA PRO A 6 21.12 -32.82 -25.25
C PRO A 6 21.27 -31.33 -24.91
N ILE A 7 21.05 -30.50 -25.91
CA ILE A 7 20.91 -29.03 -25.74
C ILE A 7 19.66 -28.79 -24.87
N LEU A 8 19.86 -28.47 -23.60
CA LEU A 8 18.81 -27.90 -22.76
C LEU A 8 18.34 -26.61 -23.45
N ARG A 9 17.19 -26.68 -24.12
CA ARG A 9 16.44 -25.47 -24.49
C ARG A 9 16.16 -24.73 -23.18
N GLN A 10 16.82 -23.61 -22.98
CA GLN A 10 16.35 -22.60 -22.04
C GLN A 10 14.93 -22.20 -22.49
N VAL A 11 13.93 -22.71 -21.81
CA VAL A 11 12.57 -22.18 -21.89
C VAL A 11 12.69 -20.77 -21.27
N ALA A 12 12.63 -19.75 -22.11
CA ALA A 12 12.50 -18.39 -21.63
C ALA A 12 11.25 -18.33 -20.76
N PRO A 13 11.29 -17.77 -19.55
CA PRO A 13 10.10 -17.63 -18.75
C PRO A 13 9.07 -16.86 -19.56
N ILE A 14 7.83 -17.39 -19.63
CA ILE A 14 6.69 -16.69 -20.22
C ILE A 14 6.48 -15.45 -19.35
N ARG A 15 6.98 -14.32 -19.82
CA ARG A 15 6.75 -13.02 -19.21
C ARG A 15 5.33 -12.57 -19.54
N SER A 16 4.36 -12.82 -18.71
CA SER A 16 3.21 -11.93 -18.62
C SER A 16 3.59 -10.80 -17.66
N VAL A 17 4.51 -9.97 -18.07
CA VAL A 17 4.91 -8.80 -17.31
C VAL A 17 3.81 -7.77 -17.50
N LEU A 18 3.12 -7.41 -16.43
CA LEU A 18 2.30 -6.21 -16.40
C LEU A 18 3.18 -5.03 -16.81
N ASP A 19 2.73 -4.22 -17.75
CA ASP A 19 3.44 -2.99 -18.10
C ASP A 19 3.33 -1.94 -17.00
N ALA A 20 4.12 -0.87 -17.10
CA ALA A 20 4.15 0.18 -16.09
C ALA A 20 2.78 0.86 -15.93
N GLY A 21 2.02 1.02 -17.03
CA GLY A 21 0.68 1.59 -17.02
C GLY A 21 -0.32 0.71 -16.28
N GLN A 22 -0.28 -0.62 -16.49
CA GLN A 22 -1.12 -1.57 -15.78
C GLN A 22 -0.83 -1.58 -14.28
N LEU A 23 0.46 -1.54 -13.89
CA LEU A 23 0.86 -1.45 -12.48
C LEU A 23 0.42 -0.13 -11.83
N ALA A 24 0.54 0.99 -12.55
CA ALA A 24 0.06 2.29 -12.09
C ALA A 24 -1.47 2.31 -11.91
N GLU A 25 -2.20 1.69 -12.81
CA GLU A 25 -3.66 1.57 -12.69
C GLU A 25 -4.07 0.70 -11.50
N LEU A 26 -3.39 -0.42 -11.24
CA LEU A 26 -3.61 -1.23 -10.03
C LEU A 26 -3.31 -0.43 -8.76
N ALA A 27 -2.24 0.36 -8.73
CA ALA A 27 -1.93 1.23 -7.60
C ALA A 27 -3.02 2.30 -7.39
N ARG A 28 -3.52 2.92 -8.48
CA ARG A 28 -4.62 3.87 -8.43
C ARG A 28 -5.91 3.20 -7.92
N GLN A 29 -6.23 2.02 -8.40
CA GLN A 29 -7.39 1.25 -7.94
C GLN A 29 -7.29 0.88 -6.46
N ALA A 30 -6.11 0.51 -5.98
CA ALA A 30 -5.86 0.24 -4.57
C ALA A 30 -6.12 1.47 -3.69
N LEU A 31 -5.68 2.66 -4.12
CA LEU A 31 -5.96 3.92 -3.44
C LEU A 31 -7.47 4.23 -3.41
N VAL A 32 -8.15 4.09 -4.54
CA VAL A 32 -9.59 4.33 -4.61
C VAL A 32 -10.36 3.33 -3.76
N ALA A 33 -9.96 2.05 -3.79
CA ALA A 33 -10.58 1.01 -2.99
C ALA A 33 -10.36 1.21 -1.48
N GLU A 34 -9.21 1.75 -1.09
CA GLU A 34 -8.94 2.15 0.29
C GLU A 34 -9.83 3.31 0.69
N VAL A 35 -9.85 4.40 -0.07
CA VAL A 35 -10.57 5.62 0.31
C VAL A 35 -12.09 5.44 0.32
N GLU A 36 -12.63 4.57 -0.51
CA GLU A 36 -14.06 4.24 -0.56
C GLU A 36 -14.52 3.22 0.47
N LEU A 37 -13.58 2.50 1.10
CA LEU A 37 -13.88 1.55 2.16
C LEU A 37 -14.59 2.26 3.33
N THR A 38 -15.72 1.69 3.77
CA THR A 38 -16.61 2.32 4.74
C THR A 38 -17.22 1.25 5.66
N PRO A 39 -17.31 1.48 6.99
CA PRO A 39 -16.86 2.66 7.73
C PRO A 39 -15.40 2.56 8.18
N LYS A 40 -14.63 3.64 8.04
CA LYS A 40 -13.23 3.70 8.52
C LYS A 40 -13.09 4.69 9.69
N PRO A 41 -12.71 4.25 10.90
CA PRO A 41 -12.59 5.15 12.03
C PRO A 41 -11.56 6.27 11.79
N GLY A 42 -12.00 7.54 11.93
CA GLY A 42 -11.16 8.74 11.81
C GLY A 42 -10.70 9.10 10.41
N LEU A 43 -10.91 8.24 9.41
CA LEU A 43 -10.48 8.42 8.03
C LEU A 43 -11.59 8.99 7.14
N VAL A 44 -11.17 9.61 6.01
CA VAL A 44 -12.10 9.97 4.93
C VAL A 44 -12.72 8.70 4.37
N ASP A 45 -14.04 8.65 4.28
CA ASP A 45 -14.78 7.58 3.63
C ASP A 45 -16.08 8.10 2.99
N ARG A 46 -16.99 7.20 2.57
CA ARG A 46 -18.26 7.60 1.93
C ARG A 46 -19.21 8.36 2.88
N ARG A 47 -19.00 8.34 4.20
CA ARG A 47 -19.79 9.08 5.21
C ARG A 47 -19.35 10.54 5.32
N GLY A 48 -18.09 10.86 4.98
CA GLY A 48 -17.58 12.23 5.04
C GLY A 48 -16.06 12.32 5.18
N ALA A 49 -15.63 13.47 5.69
CA ALA A 49 -14.23 13.88 5.78
C ALA A 49 -13.44 13.18 6.90
N GLY A 50 -14.06 12.36 7.74
CA GLY A 50 -13.39 11.81 8.91
C GLY A 50 -12.87 12.92 9.83
N ALA A 51 -11.68 12.75 10.37
CA ALA A 51 -10.99 13.72 11.22
C ALA A 51 -10.29 14.86 10.44
N HIS A 52 -10.75 15.17 9.23
CA HIS A 52 -10.19 16.21 8.36
C HIS A 52 -11.20 17.34 8.14
N SER A 53 -10.70 18.57 8.09
CA SER A 53 -11.47 19.76 7.66
C SER A 53 -11.11 20.20 6.24
N ASP A 54 -10.06 19.62 5.67
CA ASP A 54 -9.40 20.03 4.41
C ASP A 54 -9.46 18.94 3.33
N LEU A 55 -10.02 17.76 3.62
CA LEU A 55 -10.15 16.64 2.69
C LEU A 55 -11.60 16.18 2.57
N SER A 56 -11.93 15.59 1.42
CA SER A 56 -13.21 14.93 1.14
C SER A 56 -12.96 13.70 0.28
N LEU A 57 -13.96 12.83 0.14
CA LEU A 57 -13.88 11.66 -0.74
C LEU A 57 -13.52 12.04 -2.17
N ASP A 58 -14.09 13.13 -2.69
CA ASP A 58 -13.81 13.58 -4.05
C ASP A 58 -12.39 14.12 -4.21
N LEU A 59 -11.86 14.86 -3.23
CA LEU A 59 -10.46 15.29 -3.23
C LEU A 59 -9.50 14.11 -3.15
N MET A 60 -9.82 13.08 -2.36
CA MET A 60 -9.02 11.85 -2.29
C MET A 60 -9.00 11.12 -3.65
N ARG A 61 -10.14 11.01 -4.33
CA ARG A 61 -10.22 10.43 -5.68
C ARG A 61 -9.44 11.25 -6.72
N GLN A 62 -9.57 12.58 -6.68
CA GLN A 62 -8.81 13.48 -7.55
C GLN A 62 -7.31 13.35 -7.31
N SER A 63 -6.88 13.25 -6.05
CA SER A 63 -5.50 12.98 -5.68
C SER A 63 -5.00 11.66 -6.25
N ALA A 64 -5.75 10.57 -6.09
CA ALA A 64 -5.37 9.26 -6.62
C ALA A 64 -5.22 9.29 -8.16
N ALA A 65 -6.11 9.99 -8.86
CA ALA A 65 -6.03 10.18 -10.31
C ALA A 65 -4.82 11.03 -10.72
N ALA A 66 -4.52 12.11 -9.97
CA ALA A 66 -3.43 13.02 -10.27
C ALA A 66 -2.04 12.38 -10.10
N ILE A 67 -1.89 11.44 -9.16
CA ILE A 67 -0.60 10.78 -8.88
C ILE A 67 -0.37 9.51 -9.70
N ALA A 68 -1.39 8.91 -10.30
CA ALA A 68 -1.27 7.67 -11.08
C ALA A 68 -0.25 7.76 -12.24
N PRO A 69 -0.16 8.82 -13.05
CA PRO A 69 0.85 8.93 -14.11
C PRO A 69 2.30 8.92 -13.59
N TYR A 70 2.51 9.30 -12.34
CA TYR A 70 3.85 9.26 -11.72
C TYR A 70 4.23 7.85 -11.27
N PHE A 71 3.27 7.00 -10.92
CA PHE A 71 3.54 5.58 -10.69
C PHE A 71 3.96 4.90 -12.00
N GLU A 72 3.30 5.22 -13.12
CA GLU A 72 3.72 4.76 -14.44
C GLU A 72 5.16 5.18 -14.76
N ALA A 73 5.48 6.47 -14.60
CA ALA A 73 6.83 6.98 -14.83
C ALA A 73 7.90 6.31 -13.93
N MET A 74 7.55 5.97 -12.68
CA MET A 74 8.44 5.19 -11.79
C MET A 74 8.66 3.77 -12.32
N GLY A 75 7.60 3.13 -12.84
CA GLY A 75 7.67 1.83 -13.47
C GLY A 75 8.53 1.81 -14.73
N ASP A 76 8.34 2.77 -15.63
CA ASP A 76 9.15 2.94 -16.85
C ASP A 76 10.63 3.15 -16.53
N SER A 77 10.91 3.96 -15.51
CA SER A 77 12.28 4.16 -15.03
C SER A 77 12.90 2.85 -14.52
N ALA A 78 12.14 2.00 -13.84
CA ALA A 78 12.62 0.71 -13.36
C ALA A 78 12.90 -0.29 -14.48
N GLN A 79 12.18 -0.19 -15.60
CA GLN A 79 12.39 -1.03 -16.79
C GLN A 79 13.60 -0.59 -17.63
N SER A 80 13.92 0.70 -17.61
CA SER A 80 14.97 1.31 -18.47
C SER A 80 16.30 1.56 -17.77
N MET A 81 16.34 1.61 -16.43
CA MET A 81 17.52 1.94 -15.64
C MET A 81 18.03 0.75 -14.82
N PRO A 82 19.35 0.71 -14.51
CA PRO A 82 19.89 -0.22 -13.53
C PRO A 82 19.24 -0.01 -12.15
N PHE A 83 19.02 -1.12 -11.41
CA PHE A 83 18.39 -1.08 -10.08
C PHE A 83 19.41 -0.68 -9.00
N ASP A 84 19.76 0.59 -9.01
CA ASP A 84 20.83 1.15 -8.20
C ASP A 84 20.44 2.54 -7.63
N ARG A 85 21.47 3.27 -7.15
CA ARG A 85 21.31 4.63 -6.62
C ARG A 85 20.80 5.63 -7.69
N GLY A 86 21.07 5.41 -8.96
CA GLY A 86 20.56 6.25 -10.05
C GLY A 86 19.05 6.18 -10.12
N LEU A 87 18.51 4.98 -10.21
CA LEU A 87 17.06 4.72 -10.16
C LEU A 87 16.44 5.24 -8.87
N ARG A 88 17.09 5.04 -7.70
CA ARG A 88 16.58 5.59 -6.43
C ARG A 88 16.42 7.11 -6.46
N THR A 89 17.38 7.82 -7.06
CA THR A 89 17.34 9.28 -7.19
C THR A 89 16.24 9.71 -8.15
N GLU A 90 16.07 9.02 -9.28
CA GLU A 90 15.03 9.28 -10.27
C GLU A 90 13.63 9.05 -9.67
N VAL A 91 13.38 7.91 -9.06
CA VAL A 91 12.11 7.59 -8.38
C VAL A 91 11.78 8.62 -7.30
N ALA A 92 12.79 9.12 -6.57
CA ALA A 92 12.58 10.19 -5.60
C ALA A 92 12.21 11.53 -6.26
N ALA A 93 12.80 11.85 -7.40
CA ALA A 93 12.44 13.06 -8.16
C ALA A 93 11.01 12.98 -8.70
N ILE A 94 10.63 11.84 -9.28
CA ILE A 94 9.25 11.57 -9.71
C ILE A 94 8.27 11.63 -8.53
N GLY A 95 8.64 11.06 -7.37
CA GLY A 95 7.81 11.12 -6.16
C GLY A 95 7.55 12.55 -5.67
N ARG A 96 8.56 13.43 -5.71
CA ARG A 96 8.37 14.85 -5.40
C ARG A 96 7.46 15.57 -6.40
N ALA A 97 7.54 15.22 -7.68
CA ALA A 97 6.63 15.72 -8.70
C ALA A 97 5.18 15.22 -8.46
N ALA A 98 5.02 13.96 -8.07
CA ALA A 98 3.73 13.40 -7.66
C ALA A 98 3.14 14.13 -6.44
N GLU A 99 3.97 14.44 -5.41
CA GLU A 99 3.54 15.24 -4.25
C GLU A 99 3.04 16.63 -4.70
N SER A 100 3.74 17.27 -5.64
CA SER A 100 3.32 18.58 -6.17
C SER A 100 1.99 18.48 -6.93
N ALA A 101 1.80 17.45 -7.76
CA ALA A 101 0.54 17.21 -8.48
C ALA A 101 -0.62 16.91 -7.51
N MET A 102 -0.37 16.11 -6.48
CA MET A 102 -1.32 15.85 -5.39
C MET A 102 -1.78 17.15 -4.73
N LEU A 103 -0.83 18.01 -4.31
CA LEU A 103 -1.16 19.27 -3.66
C LEU A 103 -1.95 20.22 -4.57
N GLN A 104 -1.65 20.26 -5.86
CA GLN A 104 -2.42 21.02 -6.85
C GLN A 104 -3.87 20.48 -6.98
N ALA A 105 -4.03 19.17 -7.06
CA ALA A 105 -5.34 18.53 -7.20
C ALA A 105 -6.20 18.65 -5.92
N THR A 106 -5.58 18.86 -4.77
CA THR A 106 -6.25 18.90 -3.45
C THR A 106 -6.26 20.30 -2.82
N ASN A 107 -5.99 21.35 -3.60
CA ASN A 107 -5.94 22.73 -3.11
C ASN A 107 -4.95 22.92 -1.92
N GLY A 108 -3.83 22.21 -1.95
CA GLY A 108 -2.76 22.29 -0.94
C GLY A 108 -2.88 21.26 0.19
N SER A 109 -3.92 20.43 0.21
CA SER A 109 -4.10 19.42 1.26
C SER A 109 -3.28 18.15 0.98
N ASN A 110 -2.67 17.60 2.03
CA ASN A 110 -1.92 16.35 1.95
C ASN A 110 -2.85 15.13 2.02
N ALA A 111 -3.19 14.58 0.86
CA ALA A 111 -4.06 13.40 0.75
C ALA A 111 -3.29 12.07 0.79
N HIS A 112 -2.20 11.94 -0.01
CA HIS A 112 -1.55 10.64 -0.29
C HIS A 112 -0.02 10.69 -0.23
N LYS A 113 0.58 11.62 0.51
CA LYS A 113 2.06 11.74 0.55
C LYS A 113 2.75 10.44 1.00
N GLY A 114 2.23 9.77 2.02
CA GLY A 114 2.76 8.49 2.48
C GLY A 114 2.53 7.38 1.45
N ALA A 115 1.36 7.34 0.83
CA ALA A 115 1.04 6.39 -0.24
C ALA A 115 1.92 6.55 -1.48
N ILE A 116 2.27 7.80 -1.89
CA ILE A 116 3.22 8.05 -2.99
C ILE A 116 4.56 7.36 -2.71
N TRP A 117 5.07 7.47 -1.48
CA TRP A 117 6.31 6.81 -1.08
C TRP A 117 6.16 5.28 -1.09
N VAL A 118 5.12 4.75 -0.44
CA VAL A 118 4.91 3.31 -0.27
C VAL A 118 4.63 2.64 -1.61
N LEU A 119 3.59 3.09 -2.33
CA LEU A 119 3.20 2.51 -3.62
C LEU A 119 4.23 2.79 -4.71
N GLY A 120 4.86 3.98 -4.71
CA GLY A 120 5.92 4.29 -5.67
C GLY A 120 7.07 3.30 -5.62
N LEU A 121 7.53 2.92 -4.42
CA LEU A 121 8.57 1.89 -4.25
C LEU A 121 8.09 0.51 -4.69
N LEU A 122 6.86 0.12 -4.32
CA LEU A 122 6.29 -1.18 -4.66
C LEU A 122 6.04 -1.32 -6.17
N VAL A 123 5.51 -0.29 -6.84
CA VAL A 123 5.34 -0.25 -8.30
C VAL A 123 6.70 -0.33 -8.99
N THR A 124 7.69 0.46 -8.54
CA THR A 124 9.06 0.41 -9.09
C THR A 124 9.65 -1.00 -8.99
N ALA A 125 9.48 -1.68 -7.86
CA ALA A 125 9.96 -3.04 -7.66
C ALA A 125 9.21 -4.06 -8.54
N ALA A 126 7.87 -3.98 -8.60
CA ALA A 126 7.03 -4.86 -9.41
C ALA A 126 7.30 -4.72 -10.91
N SER A 127 7.60 -3.50 -11.40
CA SER A 127 7.89 -3.22 -12.81
C SER A 127 9.14 -3.92 -13.34
N ARG A 128 9.98 -4.48 -12.49
CA ARG A 128 11.09 -5.33 -12.91
C ARG A 128 10.65 -6.68 -13.45
N GLY A 129 9.45 -7.14 -13.08
CA GLY A 129 8.84 -8.35 -13.60
C GLY A 129 9.62 -9.65 -13.39
N ILE A 130 10.52 -9.70 -12.39
CA ILE A 130 11.35 -10.88 -12.11
C ILE A 130 10.54 -11.90 -11.31
N ASP A 131 9.87 -11.42 -10.27
CA ASP A 131 8.99 -12.20 -9.40
C ASP A 131 7.90 -11.27 -8.86
N LEU A 132 6.63 -11.59 -9.12
CA LEU A 132 5.48 -10.80 -8.64
C LEU A 132 4.97 -11.28 -7.26
N ASN A 133 5.70 -12.18 -6.60
CA ASN A 133 5.40 -12.56 -5.23
C ASN A 133 5.50 -11.33 -4.31
N PRO A 134 4.51 -11.06 -3.45
CA PRO A 134 4.52 -9.91 -2.55
C PRO A 134 5.79 -9.76 -1.71
N ALA A 135 6.38 -10.86 -1.22
CA ALA A 135 7.59 -10.81 -0.42
C ALA A 135 8.82 -10.42 -1.25
N ALA A 136 8.94 -10.90 -2.49
CA ALA A 136 10.00 -10.53 -3.42
C ALA A 136 9.92 -9.05 -3.78
N ILE A 137 8.72 -8.55 -4.14
CA ILE A 137 8.48 -7.13 -4.43
C ILE A 137 8.85 -6.26 -3.23
N ALA A 138 8.41 -6.64 -2.03
CA ALA A 138 8.70 -5.88 -0.81
C ALA A 138 10.21 -5.87 -0.48
N GLN A 139 10.93 -6.96 -0.75
CA GLN A 139 12.38 -7.04 -0.58
C GLN A 139 13.11 -6.11 -1.55
N ASP A 140 12.74 -6.10 -2.83
CA ASP A 140 13.31 -5.21 -3.84
C ASP A 140 12.99 -3.74 -3.51
N ALA A 141 11.76 -3.43 -3.14
CA ALA A 141 11.36 -2.10 -2.69
C ALA A 141 12.17 -1.64 -1.45
N ALA A 142 12.41 -2.54 -0.48
CA ALA A 142 13.24 -2.24 0.68
C ALA A 142 14.70 -2.00 0.31
N PHE A 143 15.25 -2.76 -0.61
CA PHE A 143 16.59 -2.52 -1.13
C PHE A 143 16.70 -1.11 -1.73
N LEU A 144 15.77 -0.76 -2.63
CA LEU A 144 15.73 0.57 -3.25
C LEU A 144 15.55 1.68 -2.21
N ALA A 145 14.65 1.50 -1.25
CA ALA A 145 14.40 2.48 -0.19
C ALA A 145 15.64 2.81 0.64
N ARG A 146 16.51 1.82 0.91
CA ARG A 146 17.75 2.01 1.69
C ARG A 146 18.84 2.75 0.94
N LEU A 147 18.76 2.83 -0.39
CA LEU A 147 19.73 3.59 -1.18
C LEU A 147 19.54 5.11 -0.95
N PRO A 148 20.63 5.89 -0.86
CA PRO A 148 20.52 7.33 -0.62
C PRO A 148 19.95 8.05 -1.84
N ASP A 149 19.05 8.99 -1.60
CA ASP A 149 18.63 10.00 -2.58
C ASP A 149 19.68 11.12 -2.62
N ARG A 150 20.24 11.40 -3.81
CA ARG A 150 21.24 12.47 -4.00
C ARG A 150 20.66 13.88 -3.91
N ALA A 151 19.36 14.01 -4.09
CA ALA A 151 18.63 15.28 -4.12
C ALA A 151 17.65 15.43 -2.95
N GLN A 152 17.93 14.78 -1.81
CA GLN A 152 17.04 14.84 -0.64
C GLN A 152 16.86 16.30 -0.19
N PRO A 153 15.60 16.79 -0.06
CA PRO A 153 15.33 18.14 0.44
C PRO A 153 15.85 18.33 1.86
N GLN A 154 16.29 19.56 2.18
CA GLN A 154 16.76 19.92 3.54
C GLN A 154 15.61 20.23 4.53
N LEU A 155 14.37 20.41 4.03
CA LEU A 155 13.22 20.71 4.86
C LEU A 155 12.70 19.44 5.54
N LEU A 156 12.51 19.50 6.84
CA LEU A 156 11.95 18.38 7.64
C LEU A 156 10.48 18.16 7.29
N SER A 157 10.13 16.95 6.90
CA SER A 157 8.73 16.51 6.77
C SER A 157 8.09 16.28 8.14
N HIS A 158 6.74 16.23 8.21
CA HIS A 158 6.03 15.85 9.45
C HIS A 158 6.53 14.51 10.01
N GLY A 159 6.78 13.52 9.14
CA GLY A 159 7.32 12.22 9.53
C GLY A 159 8.72 12.32 10.16
N GLU A 160 9.58 13.21 9.67
CA GLU A 160 10.91 13.45 10.25
C GLU A 160 10.83 14.16 11.60
N MET A 161 9.89 15.10 11.77
CA MET A 161 9.62 15.72 13.08
C MET A 161 9.14 14.71 14.11
N VAL A 162 8.20 13.82 13.71
CA VAL A 162 7.70 12.74 14.58
C VAL A 162 8.81 11.77 14.92
N ARG A 163 9.64 11.38 13.95
CA ARG A 163 10.82 10.53 14.18
C ARG A 163 11.79 11.15 15.19
N ALA A 164 12.09 12.43 15.07
CA ALA A 164 12.98 13.13 16.00
C ALA A 164 12.40 13.16 17.43
N ARG A 165 11.08 13.29 17.57
CA ARG A 165 10.41 13.43 18.87
C ARG A 165 10.08 12.10 19.55
N TYR A 166 9.66 11.08 18.78
CA TYR A 166 9.10 9.83 19.29
C TYR A 166 9.93 8.59 18.92
N GLY A 167 10.92 8.70 18.04
CA GLY A 167 11.68 7.56 17.52
C GLY A 167 10.92 6.75 16.46
N ALA A 168 9.64 7.06 16.20
CA ALA A 168 8.81 6.33 15.25
C ALA A 168 9.32 6.50 13.81
N THR A 169 9.43 5.40 13.07
CA THR A 169 10.07 5.36 11.76
C THR A 169 9.14 5.65 10.59
N GLY A 170 7.81 5.51 10.79
CA GLY A 170 6.76 5.79 9.82
C GLY A 170 6.90 5.01 8.50
N ALA A 171 6.35 5.56 7.43
CA ALA A 171 6.38 4.94 6.09
C ALA A 171 7.80 4.64 5.59
N ARG A 172 8.80 5.46 6.00
CA ARG A 172 10.20 5.22 5.63
C ARG A 172 10.75 3.97 6.33
N GLY A 173 10.50 3.82 7.62
CA GLY A 173 10.92 2.64 8.38
C GLY A 173 10.20 1.38 7.92
N GLU A 174 8.92 1.51 7.60
CA GLU A 174 8.12 0.42 7.02
C GLU A 174 8.76 -0.09 5.73
N ALA A 175 9.08 0.81 4.78
CA ALA A 175 9.76 0.43 3.54
C ALA A 175 11.16 -0.17 3.81
N PHE A 176 11.95 0.41 4.71
CA PHE A 176 13.28 -0.09 5.06
C PHE A 176 13.23 -1.50 5.66
N ALA A 177 12.19 -1.82 6.40
CA ALA A 177 11.99 -3.13 7.02
C ALA A 177 11.35 -4.17 6.05
N GLY A 178 11.00 -3.78 4.82
CA GLY A 178 10.34 -4.68 3.86
C GLY A 178 8.85 -4.80 4.07
N PHE A 179 8.20 -3.74 4.52
CA PHE A 179 6.74 -3.65 4.68
C PHE A 179 6.12 -4.71 5.59
N PRO A 180 6.62 -4.87 6.84
CA PRO A 180 6.18 -5.93 7.74
C PRO A 180 4.68 -5.87 8.05
N HIS A 181 4.08 -4.68 8.19
CA HIS A 181 2.64 -4.58 8.43
C HIS A 181 1.81 -4.99 7.20
N VAL A 182 2.32 -4.79 5.98
CA VAL A 182 1.67 -5.28 4.77
C VAL A 182 1.77 -6.80 4.67
N LEU A 183 3.01 -7.34 4.76
CA LEU A 183 3.27 -8.77 4.52
C LEU A 183 2.79 -9.68 5.64
N HIS A 184 2.91 -9.24 6.91
CA HIS A 184 2.65 -10.10 8.07
C HIS A 184 1.39 -9.75 8.84
N VAL A 185 0.70 -8.64 8.46
CA VAL A 185 -0.56 -8.22 9.09
C VAL A 185 -1.66 -8.06 8.04
N GLY A 186 -1.51 -7.15 7.08
CA GLY A 186 -2.54 -6.80 6.11
C GLY A 186 -2.93 -7.97 5.22
N LEU A 187 -1.99 -8.49 4.43
CA LEU A 187 -2.23 -9.60 3.51
C LEU A 187 -2.74 -10.88 4.20
N PRO A 188 -2.12 -11.37 5.29
CA PRO A 188 -2.63 -12.57 5.95
C PRO A 188 -4.04 -12.37 6.52
N THR A 189 -4.35 -11.20 7.07
CA THR A 189 -5.69 -10.91 7.59
C THR A 189 -6.72 -10.90 6.47
N LEU A 190 -6.45 -10.18 5.37
CA LEU A 190 -7.36 -10.10 4.22
C LEU A 190 -7.68 -11.48 3.65
N ARG A 191 -6.66 -12.32 3.45
CA ARG A 191 -6.80 -13.68 2.96
C ARG A 191 -7.58 -14.58 3.93
N ALA A 192 -7.28 -14.48 5.23
CA ALA A 192 -7.99 -15.25 6.26
C ALA A 192 -9.48 -14.91 6.32
N GLU A 193 -9.84 -13.63 6.18
CA GLU A 193 -11.23 -13.21 6.21
C GLU A 193 -12.01 -13.60 4.94
N ARG A 194 -11.36 -13.60 3.77
CA ARG A 194 -11.94 -14.18 2.54
C ARG A 194 -12.22 -15.69 2.69
N ASN A 195 -11.27 -16.44 3.26
CA ASN A 195 -11.44 -17.87 3.53
C ASN A 195 -12.57 -18.18 4.51
N ARG A 196 -12.96 -17.23 5.35
CA ARG A 196 -14.12 -17.29 6.24
C ARG A 196 -15.43 -16.90 5.56
N ALA A 197 -15.43 -16.74 4.24
CA ALA A 197 -16.55 -16.30 3.42
C ALA A 197 -17.18 -14.97 3.88
N ARG A 198 -16.37 -14.08 4.45
CA ARG A 198 -16.78 -12.71 4.74
C ARG A 198 -16.84 -11.87 3.46
N THR A 199 -17.60 -10.78 3.52
CA THR A 199 -17.60 -9.82 2.40
C THR A 199 -16.22 -9.17 2.25
N GLU A 200 -15.89 -8.77 1.02
CA GLU A 200 -14.62 -8.09 0.72
C GLU A 200 -14.47 -6.82 1.58
N THR A 201 -15.55 -6.06 1.78
CA THR A 201 -15.59 -4.90 2.66
C THR A 201 -15.15 -5.25 4.08
N ASN A 202 -15.72 -6.32 4.66
CA ASN A 202 -15.36 -6.75 6.00
C ASN A 202 -13.90 -7.22 6.06
N GLY A 203 -13.42 -7.98 5.06
CA GLY A 203 -12.03 -8.43 4.99
C GLY A 203 -11.03 -7.26 5.00
N ARG A 204 -11.31 -6.22 4.20
CA ARG A 204 -10.49 -4.99 4.15
C ARG A 204 -10.54 -4.20 5.45
N LEU A 205 -11.70 -4.09 6.10
CA LEU A 205 -11.83 -3.44 7.41
C LEU A 205 -11.08 -4.22 8.49
N TRP A 206 -11.14 -5.56 8.48
CA TRP A 206 -10.34 -6.39 9.37
C TRP A 206 -8.83 -6.14 9.18
N ALA A 207 -8.36 -6.06 7.94
CA ALA A 207 -6.97 -5.74 7.63
C ALA A 207 -6.58 -4.36 8.15
N LEU A 208 -7.40 -3.33 7.90
CA LEU A 208 -7.18 -1.97 8.40
C LEU A 208 -7.06 -1.93 9.93
N LEU A 209 -8.02 -2.51 10.65
CA LEU A 209 -8.03 -2.52 12.12
C LEU A 209 -6.82 -3.29 12.68
N ASN A 210 -6.41 -4.38 12.05
CA ASN A 210 -5.22 -5.13 12.46
C ASN A 210 -3.93 -4.32 12.25
N ILE A 211 -3.84 -3.53 11.19
CA ILE A 211 -2.73 -2.59 10.96
C ILE A 211 -2.79 -1.47 12.02
N MET A 212 -3.94 -0.81 12.21
CA MET A 212 -4.12 0.25 13.22
C MET A 212 -3.74 -0.20 14.63
N ALA A 213 -4.07 -1.44 15.00
CA ALA A 213 -3.78 -1.99 16.32
C ALA A 213 -2.27 -2.17 16.61
N ARG A 214 -1.41 -2.15 15.58
CA ARG A 214 0.01 -2.51 15.69
C ARG A 214 0.97 -1.42 15.21
N LEU A 215 0.51 -0.56 14.29
CA LEU A 215 1.35 0.43 13.64
C LEU A 215 1.70 1.59 14.59
N GLU A 216 2.96 1.99 14.63
CA GLU A 216 3.38 3.29 15.17
C GLU A 216 3.11 4.40 14.12
N ASP A 217 1.82 4.70 13.94
CA ASP A 217 1.36 5.61 12.89
C ASP A 217 1.85 7.04 13.12
N THR A 218 2.71 7.53 12.23
CA THR A 218 3.28 8.89 12.34
C THR A 218 2.26 9.99 12.08
N CYS A 219 1.17 9.71 11.34
CA CYS A 219 0.06 10.66 11.19
C CYS A 219 -0.68 10.84 12.51
N VAL A 220 -0.92 9.75 13.22
CA VAL A 220 -1.52 9.75 14.56
C VAL A 220 -0.61 10.43 15.57
N LEU A 221 0.69 10.08 15.60
CA LEU A 221 1.67 10.72 16.50
C LEU A 221 1.81 12.22 16.25
N TYR A 222 1.72 12.67 15.01
CA TYR A 222 1.78 14.09 14.67
C TYR A 222 0.58 14.87 15.22
N ARG A 223 -0.64 14.29 15.12
CA ARG A 223 -1.90 14.94 15.51
C ARG A 223 -2.24 14.78 16.99
N GLY A 224 -2.06 13.59 17.54
CA GLY A 224 -2.52 13.18 18.87
C GLY A 224 -1.41 12.78 19.85
N GLY A 225 -0.14 12.79 19.42
CA GLY A 225 0.97 12.35 20.26
C GLY A 225 0.87 10.87 20.68
N ALA A 226 1.62 10.50 21.72
CA ALA A 226 1.62 9.14 22.24
C ALA A 226 0.26 8.70 22.80
N GLU A 227 -0.50 9.63 23.40
CA GLU A 227 -1.86 9.36 23.88
C GLU A 227 -2.80 9.01 22.73
N GLY A 228 -2.76 9.80 21.64
CA GLY A 228 -3.54 9.52 20.43
C GLY A 228 -3.21 8.17 19.80
N LEU A 229 -1.93 7.80 19.78
CA LEU A 229 -1.51 6.49 19.30
C LEU A 229 -2.08 5.36 20.17
N ALA A 230 -2.02 5.49 21.50
CA ALA A 230 -2.57 4.50 22.42
C ALA A 230 -4.10 4.34 22.25
N ILE A 231 -4.83 5.44 22.00
CA ILE A 231 -6.27 5.41 21.73
C ILE A 231 -6.55 4.64 20.43
N VAL A 232 -5.84 4.92 19.34
CA VAL A 232 -6.01 4.23 18.07
C VAL A 232 -5.74 2.73 18.21
N GLN A 233 -4.59 2.37 18.78
CA GLN A 233 -4.19 0.97 18.93
C GLN A 233 -5.14 0.19 19.82
N LYS A 234 -5.51 0.77 20.97
CA LYS A 234 -6.45 0.15 21.90
C LYS A 234 -7.85 0.02 21.29
N GLY A 235 -8.37 1.08 20.70
CA GLY A 235 -9.72 1.07 20.13
C GLY A 235 -9.85 0.11 18.95
N ALA A 236 -8.82 0.01 18.09
CA ALA A 236 -8.77 -0.99 17.03
C ALA A 236 -8.72 -2.42 17.59
N SER A 237 -7.89 -2.66 18.62
CA SER A 237 -7.82 -3.96 19.29
C SER A 237 -9.15 -4.34 19.97
N ASP A 238 -9.79 -3.40 20.65
CA ASP A 238 -11.10 -3.61 21.30
C ASP A 238 -12.17 -3.98 20.25
N ALA A 239 -12.18 -3.30 19.10
CA ALA A 239 -13.12 -3.61 18.02
C ALA A 239 -12.90 -5.03 17.46
N LEU A 240 -11.64 -5.43 17.25
CA LEU A 240 -11.30 -6.78 16.81
C LEU A 240 -11.71 -7.84 17.83
N LEU A 241 -11.44 -7.63 19.12
CA LEU A 241 -11.81 -8.54 20.22
C LEU A 241 -13.33 -8.65 20.41
N ALA A 242 -14.08 -7.60 20.10
CA ALA A 242 -15.54 -7.61 20.11
C ALA A 242 -16.17 -8.37 18.92
N GLY A 243 -15.36 -9.00 18.09
CA GLY A 243 -15.81 -9.78 16.93
C GLY A 243 -15.63 -9.07 15.58
N GLY A 244 -15.07 -7.88 15.58
CA GLY A 244 -14.66 -7.11 14.38
C GLY A 244 -15.79 -6.70 13.44
N PRO A 245 -15.44 -6.24 12.22
CA PRO A 245 -16.40 -5.92 11.18
C PRO A 245 -17.31 -7.10 10.83
N GLY A 246 -18.60 -6.84 10.72
CA GLY A 246 -19.64 -7.85 10.48
C GLY A 246 -20.22 -8.47 11.75
N SER A 247 -19.80 -8.05 12.95
CA SER A 247 -20.47 -8.34 14.21
C SER A 247 -21.06 -7.08 14.83
N VAL A 248 -22.23 -7.18 15.47
CA VAL A 248 -22.89 -6.02 16.10
C VAL A 248 -21.97 -5.37 17.14
N ALA A 249 -21.33 -6.16 17.99
CA ALA A 249 -20.46 -5.63 19.04
C ALA A 249 -19.18 -5.00 18.48
N GLY A 250 -18.58 -5.59 17.42
CA GLY A 250 -17.43 -5.03 16.75
C GLY A 250 -17.74 -3.73 16.02
N GLU A 251 -18.87 -3.64 15.32
CA GLU A 251 -19.32 -2.41 14.67
C GLU A 251 -19.60 -1.27 15.67
N LEU A 252 -20.20 -1.58 16.82
CA LEU A 252 -20.38 -0.60 17.90
C LEU A 252 -19.04 -0.14 18.48
N ALA A 253 -18.05 -1.03 18.61
CA ALA A 253 -16.72 -0.64 19.06
C ALA A 253 -16.00 0.23 18.02
N MET A 254 -16.11 -0.08 16.73
CA MET A 254 -15.60 0.76 15.64
C MET A 254 -16.23 2.15 15.64
N LEU A 255 -17.55 2.24 15.86
CA LEU A 255 -18.25 3.52 15.93
C LEU A 255 -17.76 4.37 17.12
N ARG A 256 -17.53 3.75 18.29
CA ARG A 256 -16.96 4.46 19.44
C ARG A 256 -15.55 4.98 19.16
N LEU A 257 -14.72 4.15 18.53
CA LEU A 257 -13.40 4.58 18.10
C LEU A 257 -13.47 5.74 17.11
N ASP A 258 -14.35 5.66 16.11
CA ASP A 258 -14.56 6.71 15.12
C ASP A 258 -14.92 8.05 15.80
N GLN A 259 -15.90 8.04 16.71
CA GLN A 259 -16.32 9.24 17.47
C GLN A 259 -15.15 9.84 18.29
N GLU A 260 -14.36 9.01 18.96
CA GLU A 260 -13.20 9.47 19.75
C GLU A 260 -12.14 10.11 18.85
N LEU A 261 -11.87 9.52 17.68
CA LEU A 261 -10.90 10.06 16.73
C LEU A 261 -11.38 11.37 16.09
N LEU A 262 -12.66 11.49 15.78
CA LEU A 262 -13.26 12.72 15.25
C LEU A 262 -13.14 13.87 16.26
N ILE A 263 -13.48 13.66 17.54
CA ILE A 263 -13.40 14.67 18.61
C ILE A 263 -11.95 15.17 18.76
N ARG A 264 -10.97 14.30 18.59
CA ARG A 264 -9.55 14.61 18.77
C ARG A 264 -8.82 15.03 17.49
N ASN A 265 -9.50 15.07 16.34
CA ASN A 265 -8.93 15.33 15.02
C ASN A 265 -7.77 14.37 14.67
N ILE A 266 -7.88 13.09 15.06
CA ILE A 266 -6.88 12.07 14.83
C ILE A 266 -7.29 11.23 13.62
N SER A 267 -6.39 11.15 12.63
CA SER A 267 -6.56 10.34 11.41
C SER A 267 -5.43 9.32 11.28
N PRO A 268 -5.71 8.01 11.22
CA PRO A 268 -4.70 6.96 11.07
C PRO A 268 -4.26 6.79 9.61
N GLY A 269 -3.71 7.88 9.02
CA GLY A 269 -3.35 7.94 7.62
C GLY A 269 -2.27 6.94 7.21
N GLY A 270 -1.30 6.66 8.10
CA GLY A 270 -0.28 5.65 7.83
C GLY A 270 -0.87 4.23 7.70
N ALA A 271 -1.88 3.90 8.51
CA ALA A 271 -2.60 2.63 8.39
C ALA A 271 -3.39 2.54 7.07
N ALA A 272 -3.97 3.65 6.60
CA ALA A 272 -4.63 3.75 5.31
C ALA A 272 -3.65 3.53 4.14
N ASP A 273 -2.47 4.17 4.16
CA ASP A 273 -1.41 3.99 3.15
C ASP A 273 -0.98 2.51 3.06
N LEU A 274 -0.84 1.83 4.21
CA LEU A 274 -0.45 0.41 4.24
C LEU A 274 -1.60 -0.53 3.85
N LEU A 275 -2.85 -0.15 4.07
CA LEU A 275 -3.99 -0.87 3.50
C LEU A 275 -3.99 -0.77 1.96
N ALA A 276 -3.77 0.42 1.40
CA ALA A 276 -3.65 0.57 -0.05
C ALA A 276 -2.50 -0.28 -0.62
N ALA A 277 -1.35 -0.33 0.05
CA ALA A 277 -0.24 -1.21 -0.32
C ALA A 277 -0.61 -2.70 -0.22
N THR A 278 -1.37 -3.09 0.80
CA THR A 278 -1.89 -4.46 0.95
C THR A 278 -2.78 -4.83 -0.23
N LEU A 279 -3.72 -3.94 -0.61
CA LEU A 279 -4.64 -4.17 -1.72
C LEU A 279 -3.91 -4.23 -3.07
N PHE A 280 -2.87 -3.42 -3.25
CA PHE A 280 -2.03 -3.45 -4.45
C PHE A 280 -1.30 -4.79 -4.60
N LEU A 281 -0.59 -5.24 -3.57
CA LEU A 281 0.14 -6.51 -3.62
C LEU A 281 -0.78 -7.73 -3.72
N ASP A 282 -1.94 -7.68 -3.08
CA ASP A 282 -2.96 -8.70 -3.20
C ASP A 282 -3.54 -8.81 -4.62
N ALA A 283 -3.78 -7.67 -5.29
CA ALA A 283 -4.26 -7.64 -6.66
C ALA A 283 -3.23 -8.21 -7.66
N LEU A 284 -1.94 -7.93 -7.45
CA LEU A 284 -0.86 -8.51 -8.25
C LEU A 284 -0.81 -10.03 -8.15
N GLU A 285 -0.87 -10.56 -6.94
CA GLU A 285 -0.85 -12.01 -6.70
C GLU A 285 -2.08 -12.71 -7.30
N GLN A 286 -3.27 -12.12 -7.15
CA GLN A 286 -4.49 -12.68 -7.74
C GLN A 286 -4.44 -12.69 -9.27
N GLY A 287 -3.93 -11.62 -9.88
CA GLY A 287 -3.73 -11.55 -11.32
C GLY A 287 -2.76 -12.60 -11.84
N GLN A 288 -1.67 -12.86 -11.10
CA GLN A 288 -0.70 -13.90 -11.45
C GLN A 288 -1.34 -15.31 -11.37
N ASN A 289 -2.03 -15.63 -10.28
CA ASN A 289 -2.69 -16.93 -10.10
C ASN A 289 -3.72 -17.21 -11.21
N ALA A 290 -4.49 -16.20 -11.64
CA ALA A 290 -5.46 -16.33 -12.72
C ALA A 290 -4.80 -16.63 -14.08
N ILE A 291 -3.59 -16.11 -14.32
CA ILE A 291 -2.82 -16.37 -15.55
C ILE A 291 -2.25 -17.79 -15.52
N GLU A 292 -1.71 -18.24 -14.39
CA GLU A 292 -1.17 -19.59 -14.22
C GLU A 292 -2.24 -20.66 -14.35
N ASP A 293 -3.43 -20.48 -13.77
CA ASP A 293 -4.55 -21.39 -13.89
C ASP A 293 -5.05 -21.53 -15.34
N ASN A 294 -5.09 -20.41 -16.10
CA ASN A 294 -5.48 -20.43 -17.51
C ASN A 294 -4.43 -21.14 -18.38
N SER A 295 -3.14 -20.95 -18.13
CA SER A 295 -2.07 -21.60 -18.89
C SER A 295 -2.07 -23.12 -18.69
N LEU A 296 -2.32 -23.60 -17.47
CA LEU A 296 -2.44 -25.01 -17.15
C LEU A 296 -3.69 -25.66 -17.80
N SER A 297 -4.79 -24.90 -17.92
CA SER A 297 -6.01 -25.39 -18.57
C SER A 297 -5.86 -25.51 -20.09
N GLU A 298 -5.07 -24.65 -20.73
CA GLU A 298 -4.76 -24.73 -22.15
C GLU A 298 -3.80 -25.88 -22.49
N GLU A 299 -2.78 -26.14 -21.68
CA GLU A 299 -1.85 -27.27 -21.87
C GLU A 299 -2.57 -28.64 -21.76
N VAL A 300 -3.54 -28.75 -20.88
CA VAL A 300 -4.34 -29.99 -20.73
C VAL A 300 -5.26 -30.23 -21.93
N SER A 301 -5.69 -29.16 -22.63
CA SER A 301 -6.56 -29.28 -23.81
C SER A 301 -5.83 -29.70 -25.10
N TYR A 302 -4.50 -29.50 -25.20
CA TYR A 302 -3.68 -29.90 -26.35
C TYR A 302 -3.03 -31.29 -26.23
N GLY A 303 -3.25 -31.99 -25.11
CA GLY A 303 -2.66 -33.31 -24.83
C GLY A 303 -3.58 -34.52 -25.12
N THR A 304 -4.76 -34.32 -25.72
CA THR A 304 -5.74 -35.39 -26.05
C THR A 304 -6.17 -35.32 -27.50
N ASP A 305 -5.22 -35.58 -28.42
CA ASP A 305 -5.50 -36.02 -29.81
C ASP A 305 -4.51 -37.12 -30.21
#